data_d3d18fd0f32416a65cba383f5c3d5e71
#
_entry.id   d3d18fd0f32416a65cba383f5c3d5e71
#
_cell.length_a   1.000
_cell.length_b   1.000
_cell.length_c   1.000
_cell.angle_alpha   90.00
_cell.angle_beta   90.00
_cell.angle_gamma   90.00
#
_symmetry.space_group_name_H-M   'P 1'
#
loop_
_entity.id
_entity.type
_entity.pdbx_description
1 polymer ?
#
loop_
_entity_poly.entity_id
_entity_poly.type
_entity_poly.pdbx_seq_one_letter_code
_entity_poly.pdbx_strand_id
1 'polypeptide(L)'
;LEEISVDNLRQEIEKRRTFAIISHPDAGKTTLTEKFLLYGGAINQAGSVKGKATAKHAVSDWMEIEKQRGISVTSSVLQFNYDGYCINILDTPGHQDFSEDTYRTLMAADSAVMVIDASKGVEAQTRKLFKVCVMRHIPIFTFINKMDRDANDTFELLDDIEKELGIATCPINWPIGSGKQFKGVYDRNSKEVMTFADTLKGTKEGSEKIIHIDDPALSDEIGEEFKSQLMDEIELLDGASADFDLDLVTKGELSPVFFGSALTNFGVETFLQHFLKMTYAPTARQSDIGMIDPFSEDFSAFVFKIQANMNKNHRDRIAFMRICSGQFTAGMEVYHVQGGKSLKLSQPQQMMADERKIVDKAYAGDIIGVFDPGVYSIGDTLTTAKDKFEFEGIPTFAPEHFARVSLVDSMKRKQFVKGVTQIAQEGAIQMFQEYKGGMEEIIVGVVGVLQFDVLKFRLENEYNVQIRLENLPYEHIRWIENKDEVNVDTINGTSDMKKVVDMKGNPLLLFINEWSIGMTLDRNDGLVLTEFGRN
;
A
#
# COMPACT_ATOMS: atom_id res chain seq x y z
N LEU A 1 -17.38 25.11 21.81
CA LEU A 1 -17.01 24.83 20.41
C LEU A 1 -16.09 25.99 19.99
N GLU A 2 -14.77 25.79 20.04
CA GLU A 2 -13.84 26.73 19.44
C GLU A 2 -14.06 26.71 17.94
N GLU A 3 -14.53 27.82 17.37
CA GLU A 3 -14.49 28.06 15.93
C GLU A 3 -13.02 27.96 15.49
N ILE A 4 -12.72 26.93 14.73
CA ILE A 4 -11.40 26.77 14.13
C ILE A 4 -11.32 27.83 13.04
N SER A 5 -10.35 28.73 13.15
CA SER A 5 -10.09 29.65 12.06
C SER A 5 -9.71 28.83 10.81
N VAL A 6 -10.17 29.23 9.64
CA VAL A 6 -9.85 28.61 8.35
C VAL A 6 -8.33 28.47 8.18
N ASP A 7 -7.58 29.41 8.74
CA ASP A 7 -6.10 29.39 8.76
C ASP A 7 -5.54 28.19 9.53
N ASN A 8 -6.16 27.79 10.65
CA ASN A 8 -5.70 26.64 11.44
C ASN A 8 -5.97 25.31 10.73
N LEU A 9 -7.15 25.17 10.08
CA LEU A 9 -7.47 24.00 9.27
C LEU A 9 -6.44 23.81 8.14
N ARG A 10 -6.13 24.90 7.42
CA ARG A 10 -5.17 24.88 6.32
C ARG A 10 -3.77 24.47 6.80
N GLN A 11 -3.27 25.07 7.87
CA GLN A 11 -1.96 24.76 8.45
C GLN A 11 -1.86 23.29 8.88
N GLU A 12 -2.93 22.75 9.47
CA GLU A 12 -2.97 21.36 9.89
C GLU A 12 -2.92 20.39 8.69
N ILE A 13 -3.64 20.69 7.60
CA ILE A 13 -3.62 19.88 6.38
C ILE A 13 -2.25 19.98 5.68
N GLU A 14 -1.66 21.16 5.58
CA GLU A 14 -0.37 21.38 4.92
C GLU A 14 0.80 20.63 5.58
N LYS A 15 0.72 20.31 6.86
CA LYS A 15 1.73 19.50 7.58
C LYS A 15 1.68 18.02 7.22
N ARG A 16 0.60 17.53 6.63
CA ARG A 16 0.38 16.09 6.46
C ARG A 16 1.08 15.55 5.23
N ARG A 17 1.70 14.39 5.42
CA ARG A 17 2.31 13.59 4.35
C ARG A 17 1.86 12.15 4.51
N THR A 18 1.18 11.64 3.49
CA THR A 18 0.65 10.27 3.51
C THR A 18 1.19 9.51 2.31
N PHE A 19 2.02 8.53 2.57
CA PHE A 19 2.67 7.77 1.52
C PHE A 19 2.67 6.28 1.78
N ALA A 20 2.69 5.51 0.70
CA ALA A 20 2.85 4.07 0.74
C ALA A 20 4.31 3.68 0.48
N ILE A 21 4.74 2.57 1.07
CA ILE A 21 6.02 1.96 0.75
C ILE A 21 5.76 0.69 -0.06
N ILE A 22 6.30 0.64 -1.27
CA ILE A 22 6.16 -0.46 -2.21
C ILE A 22 7.52 -1.08 -2.52
N SER A 23 7.56 -2.39 -2.70
CA SER A 23 8.79 -3.10 -3.05
C SER A 23 8.51 -4.53 -3.50
N HIS A 24 9.51 -5.13 -4.12
CA HIS A 24 9.61 -6.60 -4.17
C HIS A 24 9.85 -7.18 -2.76
N PRO A 25 9.43 -8.43 -2.47
CA PRO A 25 9.78 -9.10 -1.22
C PRO A 25 11.29 -9.04 -0.95
N ASP A 26 11.67 -8.88 0.32
CA ASP A 26 13.05 -8.82 0.79
C ASP A 26 13.89 -7.61 0.35
N ALA A 27 13.35 -6.63 -0.38
CA ALA A 27 14.08 -5.40 -0.73
C ALA A 27 14.43 -4.52 0.49
N GLY A 28 13.84 -4.79 1.65
CA GLY A 28 14.11 -4.10 2.91
C GLY A 28 13.07 -3.07 3.31
N LYS A 29 11.85 -3.18 2.77
CA LYS A 29 10.71 -2.30 3.05
C LYS A 29 10.45 -2.16 4.56
N THR A 30 10.22 -3.27 5.25
CA THR A 30 9.93 -3.29 6.70
C THR A 30 11.07 -2.67 7.52
N THR A 31 12.33 -2.92 7.14
CA THR A 31 13.49 -2.29 7.78
C THR A 31 13.46 -0.77 7.60
N LEU A 32 13.14 -0.28 6.39
CA LEU A 32 13.04 1.16 6.12
C LEU A 32 11.90 1.80 6.93
N THR A 33 10.74 1.15 6.99
CA THR A 33 9.60 1.62 7.79
C THR A 33 9.97 1.76 9.27
N GLU A 34 10.64 0.76 9.85
CA GLU A 34 11.10 0.83 11.24
C GLU A 34 12.12 1.95 11.48
N LYS A 35 12.97 2.26 10.49
CA LYS A 35 13.90 3.39 10.61
C LYS A 35 13.19 4.73 10.61
N PHE A 36 12.16 4.90 9.79
CA PHE A 36 11.34 6.13 9.83
C PHE A 36 10.67 6.31 11.19
N LEU A 37 10.14 5.22 11.78
CA LEU A 37 9.58 5.26 13.13
C LEU A 37 10.63 5.58 14.21
N LEU A 38 11.85 5.10 14.03
CA LEU A 38 12.97 5.40 14.93
C LEU A 38 13.32 6.90 14.89
N TYR A 39 13.49 7.48 13.70
CA TYR A 39 13.75 8.91 13.54
C TYR A 39 12.60 9.80 14.02
N GLY A 40 11.36 9.34 13.86
CA GLY A 40 10.19 9.99 14.43
C GLY A 40 10.04 9.85 15.95
N GLY A 41 10.96 9.14 16.62
CA GLY A 41 10.88 8.88 18.06
C GLY A 41 9.68 8.01 18.48
N ALA A 42 9.00 7.38 17.51
CA ALA A 42 7.85 6.52 17.75
C ALA A 42 8.26 5.15 18.35
N ILE A 43 9.48 4.71 18.08
CA ILE A 43 10.10 3.52 18.68
C ILE A 43 11.50 3.87 19.20
N ASN A 44 11.92 3.20 20.28
CA ASN A 44 13.22 3.47 20.91
C ASN A 44 14.36 2.65 20.29
N GLN A 45 14.05 1.61 19.53
CA GLN A 45 15.01 0.71 18.90
C GLN A 45 14.35 -0.02 17.73
N ALA A 46 14.95 0.06 16.53
CA ALA A 46 14.52 -0.75 15.40
C ALA A 46 14.89 -2.22 15.60
N GLY A 47 13.97 -3.12 15.29
CA GLY A 47 14.23 -4.56 15.27
C GLY A 47 15.10 -4.93 14.07
N SER A 48 16.05 -5.88 14.24
CA SER A 48 16.71 -6.47 13.10
C SER A 48 15.84 -7.60 12.55
N VAL A 49 15.26 -7.42 11.38
CA VAL A 49 14.49 -8.46 10.67
C VAL A 49 15.47 -9.52 10.14
N LYS A 50 16.06 -10.31 11.00
CA LYS A 50 16.78 -11.53 10.64
C LYS A 50 16.13 -12.72 11.29
N GLY A 51 15.45 -13.50 10.46
CA GLY A 51 14.83 -14.75 10.86
C GLY A 51 15.78 -15.68 11.62
N LYS A 52 15.54 -15.76 12.90
CA LYS A 52 15.72 -16.92 13.77
C LYS A 52 14.95 -16.66 15.06
N ALA A 53 14.39 -17.66 15.64
CA ALA A 53 13.36 -17.77 16.68
C ALA A 53 13.49 -16.92 17.98
N THR A 54 14.28 -15.86 18.01
CA THR A 54 14.48 -14.98 19.18
C THR A 54 14.50 -13.48 18.84
N ALA A 55 14.23 -13.10 17.56
CA ALA A 55 14.19 -11.70 17.15
C ALA A 55 12.82 -11.07 17.48
N LYS A 56 12.79 -9.84 17.97
CA LYS A 56 11.58 -9.02 18.00
C LYS A 56 11.01 -8.95 16.59
N HIS A 57 9.73 -9.26 16.45
CA HIS A 57 9.00 -9.11 15.17
C HIS A 57 8.86 -7.62 14.81
N ALA A 58 8.70 -7.34 13.53
CA ALA A 58 8.45 -5.99 13.06
C ALA A 58 7.15 -5.43 13.67
N VAL A 59 7.13 -4.13 13.93
CA VAL A 59 5.95 -3.43 14.47
C VAL A 59 4.75 -3.56 13.51
N SER A 60 5.02 -3.67 12.21
CA SER A 60 4.00 -3.85 11.17
C SER A 60 3.37 -5.24 11.13
N ASP A 61 4.05 -6.29 11.65
CA ASP A 61 3.60 -7.69 11.57
C ASP A 61 2.80 -8.07 12.84
N TRP A 62 1.49 -7.94 12.77
CA TRP A 62 0.61 -8.19 13.92
C TRP A 62 -0.11 -9.55 13.87
N MET A 63 -0.31 -10.14 12.67
CA MET A 63 -0.95 -11.45 12.54
C MET A 63 0.01 -12.59 12.91
N GLU A 64 -0.53 -13.62 13.56
CA GLU A 64 0.26 -14.81 13.94
C GLU A 64 0.86 -15.53 12.74
N ILE A 65 0.15 -15.55 11.60
CA ILE A 65 0.64 -16.14 10.35
C ILE A 65 1.79 -15.34 9.75
N GLU A 66 1.80 -14.02 9.89
CA GLU A 66 2.91 -13.14 9.47
C GLU A 66 4.17 -13.46 10.27
N LYS A 67 4.03 -13.57 11.58
CA LYS A 67 5.13 -13.90 12.49
C LYS A 67 5.71 -15.29 12.25
N GLN A 68 4.86 -16.28 11.97
CA GLN A 68 5.28 -17.66 11.70
C GLN A 68 5.98 -17.80 10.35
N ARG A 69 5.54 -17.09 9.32
CA ARG A 69 6.09 -17.17 7.95
C ARG A 69 7.14 -16.11 7.65
N GLY A 70 7.24 -15.04 8.46
CA GLY A 70 8.16 -13.93 8.25
C GLY A 70 7.85 -13.09 7.01
N ILE A 71 6.58 -13.05 6.61
CA ILE A 71 6.07 -12.25 5.48
C ILE A 71 4.90 -11.42 5.93
N SER A 72 4.84 -10.16 5.50
CA SER A 72 3.67 -9.30 5.72
C SER A 72 2.53 -9.72 4.78
N VAL A 73 1.37 -10.01 5.35
CA VAL A 73 0.16 -10.47 4.65
C VAL A 73 -0.84 -9.33 4.47
N THR A 74 -0.87 -8.39 5.41
CA THR A 74 -1.78 -7.26 5.40
C THR A 74 -1.04 -5.94 5.48
N SER A 75 -1.63 -4.89 4.87
CA SER A 75 -1.12 -3.53 5.03
C SER A 75 -1.30 -3.04 6.46
N SER A 76 -0.36 -2.27 6.96
CA SER A 76 -0.48 -1.54 8.22
C SER A 76 -0.41 -0.03 8.00
N VAL A 77 -1.05 0.71 8.90
CA VAL A 77 -1.05 2.18 8.91
C VAL A 77 -0.31 2.63 10.15
N LEU A 78 0.70 3.45 9.98
CA LEU A 78 1.55 3.95 11.06
C LEU A 78 1.61 5.47 10.98
N GLN A 79 1.47 6.15 12.12
CA GLN A 79 1.54 7.61 12.18
C GLN A 79 2.58 8.06 13.20
N PHE A 80 3.32 9.12 12.86
CA PHE A 80 4.27 9.79 13.75
C PHE A 80 4.51 11.23 13.30
N ASN A 81 5.13 12.04 14.16
CA ASN A 81 5.54 13.39 13.84
C ASN A 81 7.06 13.47 13.65
N TYR A 82 7.50 14.20 12.64
CA TYR A 82 8.91 14.43 12.37
C TYR A 82 9.09 15.79 11.70
N ASP A 83 10.01 16.60 12.19
CA ASP A 83 10.39 17.92 11.65
C ASP A 83 9.19 18.82 11.29
N GLY A 84 8.19 18.87 12.17
CA GLY A 84 6.97 19.67 11.99
C GLY A 84 5.91 19.05 11.08
N TYR A 85 6.20 17.92 10.44
CA TYR A 85 5.25 17.15 9.63
C TYR A 85 4.51 16.09 10.45
N CYS A 86 3.26 15.84 10.08
CA CYS A 86 2.49 14.70 10.53
C CYS A 86 2.52 13.64 9.43
N ILE A 87 3.16 12.53 9.69
CA ILE A 87 3.47 11.51 8.69
C ILE A 87 2.58 10.29 8.88
N ASN A 88 1.92 9.87 7.81
CA ASN A 88 1.16 8.64 7.74
C ASN A 88 1.85 7.68 6.75
N ILE A 89 2.36 6.57 7.26
CA ILE A 89 2.95 5.51 6.43
C ILE A 89 1.92 4.40 6.23
N LEU A 90 1.73 4.04 4.97
CA LEU A 90 0.97 2.88 4.54
C LEU A 90 1.97 1.79 4.17
N ASP A 91 2.24 0.88 5.10
CA ASP A 91 3.14 -0.25 4.85
C ASP A 91 2.36 -1.36 4.14
N THR A 92 2.75 -1.68 2.91
CA THR A 92 2.03 -2.63 2.05
C THR A 92 2.65 -4.03 2.10
N PRO A 93 1.88 -5.11 1.86
CA PRO A 93 2.47 -6.44 1.67
C PRO A 93 3.46 -6.45 0.50
N GLY A 94 4.62 -7.07 0.71
CA GLY A 94 5.61 -7.20 -0.37
C GLY A 94 5.31 -8.36 -1.34
N HIS A 95 4.58 -9.38 -0.88
CA HIS A 95 4.33 -10.59 -1.66
C HIS A 95 3.23 -10.37 -2.72
N GLN A 96 3.45 -10.90 -3.94
CA GLN A 96 2.54 -10.72 -5.07
C GLN A 96 1.12 -11.25 -4.82
N ASP A 97 0.96 -12.27 -3.99
CA ASP A 97 -0.34 -12.88 -3.65
C ASP A 97 -1.27 -11.90 -2.90
N PHE A 98 -0.72 -10.81 -2.34
CA PHE A 98 -1.46 -9.78 -1.61
C PHE A 98 -1.51 -8.44 -2.35
N SER A 99 -1.32 -8.47 -3.67
CA SER A 99 -1.31 -7.26 -4.51
C SER A 99 -2.60 -6.46 -4.46
N GLU A 100 -3.75 -7.10 -4.23
CA GLU A 100 -5.04 -6.40 -4.11
C GLU A 100 -5.12 -5.52 -2.86
N ASP A 101 -4.62 -5.99 -1.69
CA ASP A 101 -4.53 -5.16 -0.48
C ASP A 101 -3.54 -4.00 -0.67
N THR A 102 -2.41 -4.26 -1.34
CA THR A 102 -1.45 -3.23 -1.72
C THR A 102 -2.09 -2.15 -2.60
N TYR A 103 -2.88 -2.55 -3.60
CA TYR A 103 -3.55 -1.63 -4.49
C TYR A 103 -4.55 -0.73 -3.75
N ARG A 104 -5.42 -1.32 -2.91
CA ARG A 104 -6.39 -0.55 -2.10
C ARG A 104 -5.68 0.45 -1.19
N THR A 105 -4.57 0.03 -0.62
CA THR A 105 -3.74 0.87 0.25
C THR A 105 -3.10 2.02 -0.52
N LEU A 106 -2.61 1.78 -1.74
CA LEU A 106 -2.11 2.81 -2.63
C LEU A 106 -3.18 3.87 -2.97
N MET A 107 -4.45 3.48 -3.04
CA MET A 107 -5.54 4.44 -3.25
C MET A 107 -5.68 5.46 -2.11
N ALA A 108 -5.19 5.16 -0.92
CA ALA A 108 -5.20 6.07 0.22
C ALA A 108 -3.94 6.94 0.34
N ALA A 109 -2.92 6.71 -0.50
CA ALA A 109 -1.65 7.44 -0.49
C ALA A 109 -1.67 8.66 -1.41
N ASP A 110 -0.87 9.68 -1.07
CA ASP A 110 -0.61 10.85 -1.91
C ASP A 110 0.72 10.71 -2.68
N SER A 111 1.61 9.83 -2.23
CA SER A 111 2.87 9.49 -2.89
C SER A 111 3.29 8.07 -2.53
N ALA A 112 4.30 7.54 -3.22
CA ALA A 112 4.85 6.22 -2.96
C ALA A 112 6.38 6.27 -2.87
N VAL A 113 6.94 5.49 -1.94
CA VAL A 113 8.36 5.18 -1.86
C VAL A 113 8.58 3.79 -2.42
N MET A 114 9.26 3.71 -3.54
CA MET A 114 9.64 2.46 -4.19
C MET A 114 11.02 2.02 -3.70
N VAL A 115 11.09 0.88 -3.02
CA VAL A 115 12.35 0.33 -2.50
C VAL A 115 12.89 -0.72 -3.44
N ILE A 116 14.12 -0.52 -3.90
CA ILE A 116 14.84 -1.42 -4.81
C ILE A 116 16.07 -1.99 -4.09
N ASP A 117 16.33 -3.28 -4.26
CA ASP A 117 17.55 -3.93 -3.79
C ASP A 117 18.70 -3.62 -4.76
N ALA A 118 19.76 -2.97 -4.28
CA ALA A 118 20.90 -2.57 -5.10
C ALA A 118 21.62 -3.74 -5.80
N SER A 119 21.50 -4.96 -5.27
CA SER A 119 22.10 -6.15 -5.88
C SER A 119 21.23 -6.82 -6.95
N LYS A 120 19.95 -6.42 -7.06
CA LYS A 120 18.98 -7.10 -7.94
C LYS A 120 18.37 -6.18 -9.00
N GLY A 121 18.32 -4.86 -8.75
CA GLY A 121 17.63 -3.91 -9.62
C GLY A 121 16.11 -4.04 -9.59
N VAL A 122 15.45 -3.76 -10.71
CA VAL A 122 13.98 -3.77 -10.84
C VAL A 122 13.45 -5.19 -10.98
N GLU A 123 12.72 -5.65 -9.97
CA GLU A 123 12.13 -7.00 -9.92
C GLU A 123 10.65 -7.00 -10.36
N ALA A 124 10.09 -8.17 -10.66
CA ALA A 124 8.75 -8.32 -11.25
C ALA A 124 7.62 -7.64 -10.45
N GLN A 125 7.63 -7.76 -9.12
CA GLN A 125 6.61 -7.12 -8.28
C GLN A 125 6.73 -5.60 -8.29
N THR A 126 7.95 -5.06 -8.33
CA THR A 126 8.20 -3.62 -8.45
C THR A 126 7.57 -3.07 -9.72
N ARG A 127 7.72 -3.75 -10.88
CA ARG A 127 7.08 -3.34 -12.15
C ARG A 127 5.55 -3.31 -12.05
N LYS A 128 4.94 -4.32 -11.42
CA LYS A 128 3.48 -4.36 -11.25
C LYS A 128 2.97 -3.19 -10.42
N LEU A 129 3.61 -2.94 -9.27
CA LEU A 129 3.22 -1.85 -8.36
C LEU A 129 3.49 -0.47 -8.96
N PHE A 130 4.59 -0.32 -9.69
CA PHE A 130 4.89 0.90 -10.43
C PHE A 130 3.77 1.26 -11.41
N LYS A 131 3.31 0.30 -12.23
CA LYS A 131 2.21 0.51 -13.18
C LYS A 131 0.94 1.00 -12.49
N VAL A 132 0.63 0.46 -11.31
CA VAL A 132 -0.52 0.90 -10.51
C VAL A 132 -0.36 2.36 -10.07
N CYS A 133 0.81 2.75 -9.59
CA CYS A 133 1.09 4.14 -9.20
C CYS A 133 0.92 5.10 -10.38
N VAL A 134 1.47 4.75 -11.54
CA VAL A 134 1.36 5.58 -12.77
C VAL A 134 -0.09 5.73 -13.22
N MET A 135 -0.85 4.63 -13.27
CA MET A 135 -2.28 4.69 -13.63
C MET A 135 -3.11 5.58 -12.70
N ARG A 136 -2.64 5.78 -11.48
CA ARG A 136 -3.33 6.58 -10.45
C ARG A 136 -2.69 7.93 -10.22
N HIS A 137 -1.71 8.31 -11.02
CA HIS A 137 -0.96 9.57 -10.89
C HIS A 137 -0.38 9.77 -9.48
N ILE A 138 0.13 8.67 -8.88
CA ILE A 138 0.79 8.70 -7.58
C ILE A 138 2.28 8.98 -7.81
N PRO A 139 2.82 10.10 -7.33
CA PRO A 139 4.25 10.42 -7.44
C PRO A 139 5.12 9.35 -6.79
N ILE A 140 6.20 8.94 -7.47
CA ILE A 140 7.07 7.85 -7.03
C ILE A 140 8.46 8.38 -6.72
N PHE A 141 8.94 8.09 -5.51
CA PHE A 141 10.30 8.34 -5.04
C PHE A 141 11.01 7.00 -4.88
N THR A 142 12.18 6.86 -5.46
CA THR A 142 12.92 5.59 -5.46
C THR A 142 14.01 5.61 -4.39
N PHE A 143 14.04 4.58 -3.54
CA PHE A 143 15.11 4.34 -2.59
C PHE A 143 15.85 3.04 -2.94
N ILE A 144 17.08 3.17 -3.43
CA ILE A 144 17.96 2.03 -3.74
C ILE A 144 18.66 1.64 -2.44
N ASN A 145 18.23 0.51 -1.91
CA ASN A 145 18.59 0.01 -0.59
C ASN A 145 19.69 -1.04 -0.64
N LYS A 146 20.30 -1.30 0.50
CA LYS A 146 21.32 -2.33 0.72
C LYS A 146 22.69 -2.04 0.07
N MET A 147 23.05 -0.77 0.00
CA MET A 147 24.38 -0.36 -0.44
C MET A 147 25.52 -0.88 0.47
N ASP A 148 25.19 -1.39 1.66
CA ASP A 148 26.09 -2.08 2.59
C ASP A 148 26.48 -3.49 2.13
N ARG A 149 25.93 -3.97 1.01
CA ARG A 149 26.23 -5.25 0.38
C ARG A 149 26.81 -5.03 -1.01
N ASP A 150 27.36 -6.08 -1.61
CA ASP A 150 27.80 -6.05 -3.00
C ASP A 150 26.61 -5.64 -3.88
N ALA A 151 26.70 -4.49 -4.49
CA ALA A 151 25.69 -3.87 -5.31
C ALA A 151 26.09 -3.90 -6.80
N ASN A 152 25.10 -3.81 -7.68
CA ASN A 152 25.33 -3.53 -9.09
C ASN A 152 25.91 -2.12 -9.25
N ASP A 153 26.48 -1.85 -10.41
CA ASP A 153 26.98 -0.52 -10.73
C ASP A 153 25.86 0.52 -10.60
N THR A 154 26.19 1.68 -10.06
CA THR A 154 25.21 2.72 -9.70
C THR A 154 24.53 3.32 -10.94
N PHE A 155 25.28 3.52 -12.03
CA PHE A 155 24.71 4.00 -13.29
C PHE A 155 23.89 2.91 -13.98
N GLU A 156 24.30 1.63 -13.91
CA GLU A 156 23.51 0.52 -14.42
C GLU A 156 22.17 0.39 -13.68
N LEU A 157 22.13 0.66 -12.37
CA LEU A 157 20.87 0.67 -11.60
C LEU A 157 19.92 1.76 -12.06
N LEU A 158 20.41 2.97 -12.37
CA LEU A 158 19.58 4.05 -12.93
C LEU A 158 19.05 3.65 -14.33
N ASP A 159 19.93 3.13 -15.19
CA ASP A 159 19.59 2.63 -16.51
C ASP A 159 18.51 1.53 -16.45
N ASP A 160 18.61 0.61 -15.47
CA ASP A 160 17.64 -0.46 -15.26
C ASP A 160 16.26 0.10 -14.90
N ILE A 161 16.21 1.09 -14.00
CA ILE A 161 14.98 1.77 -13.63
C ILE A 161 14.34 2.45 -14.85
N GLU A 162 15.11 3.19 -15.63
CA GLU A 162 14.64 3.92 -16.79
C GLU A 162 14.13 3.00 -17.90
N LYS A 163 14.85 1.90 -18.18
CA LYS A 163 14.47 0.92 -19.21
C LYS A 163 13.27 0.08 -18.82
N GLU A 164 13.27 -0.42 -17.57
CA GLU A 164 12.25 -1.37 -17.10
C GLU A 164 10.92 -0.70 -16.75
N LEU A 165 10.98 0.55 -16.28
CA LEU A 165 9.81 1.28 -15.83
C LEU A 165 9.37 2.37 -16.81
N GLY A 166 10.24 2.81 -17.72
CA GLY A 166 9.94 3.88 -18.67
C GLY A 166 9.79 5.25 -18.02
N ILE A 167 10.52 5.51 -16.94
CA ILE A 167 10.51 6.76 -16.17
C ILE A 167 11.92 7.33 -16.09
N ALA A 168 12.09 8.63 -16.25
CA ALA A 168 13.39 9.26 -16.05
C ALA A 168 13.80 9.26 -14.57
N THR A 169 15.09 9.25 -14.30
CA THR A 169 15.65 9.28 -12.95
C THR A 169 16.36 10.60 -12.64
N CYS A 170 16.19 11.06 -11.40
CA CYS A 170 16.91 12.22 -10.88
C CYS A 170 17.58 11.83 -9.56
N PRO A 171 18.88 11.45 -9.56
CA PRO A 171 19.61 11.16 -8.33
C PRO A 171 19.74 12.40 -7.46
N ILE A 172 19.21 12.35 -6.23
CA ILE A 172 19.30 13.43 -5.25
C ILE A 172 20.54 13.26 -4.38
N ASN A 173 20.89 12.04 -4.05
CA ASN A 173 22.16 11.71 -3.43
C ASN A 173 22.94 10.69 -4.26
N TRP A 174 24.21 10.51 -3.94
CA TRP A 174 25.09 9.57 -4.63
C TRP A 174 25.90 8.75 -3.62
N PRO A 175 25.98 7.42 -3.76
CA PRO A 175 26.71 6.57 -2.84
C PRO A 175 28.22 6.65 -3.06
N ILE A 176 28.99 6.54 -2.00
CA ILE A 176 30.45 6.50 -2.03
C ILE A 176 30.88 5.06 -1.72
N GLY A 177 31.24 4.31 -2.76
CA GLY A 177 31.53 2.90 -2.66
C GLY A 177 30.30 2.03 -2.44
N SER A 178 30.50 0.73 -2.31
CA SER A 178 29.46 -0.27 -2.03
C SER A 178 30.00 -1.42 -1.18
N GLY A 179 29.11 -2.22 -0.62
CA GLY A 179 29.46 -3.38 0.21
C GLY A 179 30.28 -2.98 1.43
N LYS A 180 31.41 -3.65 1.63
CA LYS A 180 32.32 -3.36 2.75
C LYS A 180 33.05 -2.03 2.60
N GLN A 181 33.08 -1.48 1.40
CA GLN A 181 33.71 -0.21 1.07
C GLN A 181 32.73 0.96 1.06
N PHE A 182 31.48 0.73 1.41
CA PHE A 182 30.46 1.79 1.50
C PHE A 182 30.84 2.78 2.60
N LYS A 183 31.19 4.02 2.21
CA LYS A 183 31.69 5.08 3.09
C LYS A 183 30.60 6.03 3.54
N GLY A 184 29.58 6.27 2.71
CA GLY A 184 28.54 7.25 2.96
C GLY A 184 27.80 7.65 1.70
N VAL A 185 27.10 8.76 1.77
CA VAL A 185 26.37 9.34 0.64
C VAL A 185 26.73 10.80 0.46
N TYR A 186 26.81 11.24 -0.79
CA TYR A 186 26.95 12.62 -1.17
C TYR A 186 25.59 13.21 -1.49
N ASP A 187 25.18 14.29 -0.83
CA ASP A 187 23.97 15.05 -1.13
C ASP A 187 24.27 16.08 -2.21
N ARG A 188 23.63 15.95 -3.37
CA ARG A 188 23.86 16.85 -4.52
C ARG A 188 23.33 18.26 -4.29
N ASN A 189 22.31 18.44 -3.44
CA ASN A 189 21.71 19.74 -3.16
C ASN A 189 22.56 20.57 -2.22
N SER A 190 23.00 19.98 -1.09
CA SER A 190 23.84 20.68 -0.11
C SER A 190 25.34 20.64 -0.44
N LYS A 191 25.74 19.76 -1.35
CA LYS A 191 27.15 19.45 -1.70
C LYS A 191 27.93 18.92 -0.49
N GLU A 192 27.28 18.17 0.35
CA GLU A 192 27.84 17.59 1.57
C GLU A 192 27.93 16.08 1.47
N VAL A 193 29.00 15.54 2.04
CA VAL A 193 29.19 14.11 2.22
C VAL A 193 28.85 13.74 3.64
N MET A 194 27.93 12.80 3.80
CA MET A 194 27.53 12.24 5.07
C MET A 194 28.20 10.88 5.24
N THR A 195 29.10 10.79 6.22
CA THR A 195 29.72 9.55 6.66
C THR A 195 29.19 9.18 8.05
N PHE A 196 29.27 7.91 8.38
CA PHE A 196 28.71 7.40 9.61
C PHE A 196 29.80 6.75 10.47
N ALA A 197 29.89 7.13 11.74
CA ALA A 197 30.72 6.41 12.69
C ALA A 197 30.16 5.00 12.90
N ASP A 198 31.04 4.01 13.10
CA ASP A 198 30.68 2.63 13.40
C ASP A 198 29.71 2.56 14.58
N THR A 199 28.42 2.53 14.30
CA THR A 199 27.38 2.32 15.30
C THR A 199 26.94 0.87 15.30
N LEU A 200 26.64 0.33 16.48
CA LEU A 200 26.15 -1.03 16.72
C LEU A 200 25.00 -1.40 15.76
N LYS A 201 25.33 -1.79 14.52
CA LYS A 201 24.42 -2.31 13.47
C LYS A 201 23.16 -1.48 13.24
N GLY A 202 23.24 -0.15 13.33
CA GLY A 202 22.12 0.74 12.99
C GLY A 202 20.89 0.62 13.91
N THR A 203 21.03 0.09 15.09
CA THR A 203 19.90 -0.07 16.04
C THR A 203 19.54 1.18 16.83
N LYS A 204 20.40 2.22 16.75
CA LYS A 204 20.20 3.54 17.36
C LYS A 204 20.54 4.62 16.31
N GLU A 205 20.07 5.84 16.55
CA GLU A 205 20.55 7.02 15.81
C GLU A 205 22.07 7.08 15.92
N GLY A 206 22.75 7.07 14.76
CA GLY A 206 24.19 7.22 14.67
C GLY A 206 24.60 8.67 14.69
N SER A 207 25.82 8.96 15.12
CA SER A 207 26.40 10.29 14.89
C SER A 207 26.86 10.37 13.43
N GLU A 208 26.18 11.18 12.63
CA GLU A 208 26.61 11.53 11.27
C GLU A 208 27.75 12.54 11.34
N LYS A 209 28.73 12.36 10.45
CA LYS A 209 29.75 13.35 10.20
C LYS A 209 29.47 13.96 8.83
N ILE A 210 29.22 15.26 8.80
CA ILE A 210 28.90 16.00 7.58
C ILE A 210 30.12 16.82 7.19
N ILE A 211 30.59 16.64 5.94
CA ILE A 211 31.77 17.31 5.40
C ILE A 211 31.42 17.85 4.02
N HIS A 212 31.66 19.16 3.78
CA HIS A 212 31.47 19.72 2.45
C HIS A 212 32.45 19.11 1.43
N ILE A 213 32.02 18.94 0.17
CA ILE A 213 32.81 18.29 -0.89
C ILE A 213 34.17 18.94 -1.11
N ASP A 214 34.27 20.27 -0.94
CA ASP A 214 35.49 21.05 -1.13
C ASP A 214 36.41 21.07 0.11
N ASP A 215 35.95 20.49 1.25
CA ASP A 215 36.76 20.48 2.47
C ASP A 215 37.93 19.50 2.31
N PRO A 216 39.19 19.95 2.58
CA PRO A 216 40.35 19.04 2.54
C PRO A 216 40.21 17.83 3.49
N ALA A 217 39.50 17.97 4.60
CA ALA A 217 39.26 16.87 5.54
C ALA A 217 38.48 15.71 4.94
N LEU A 218 37.80 15.90 3.82
CA LEU A 218 37.07 14.83 3.14
C LEU A 218 38.01 13.70 2.66
N SER A 219 39.19 14.06 2.15
CA SER A 219 40.18 13.06 1.72
C SER A 219 40.69 12.18 2.88
N ASP A 220 40.83 12.78 4.07
CA ASP A 220 41.23 12.04 5.28
C ASP A 220 40.13 11.08 5.74
N GLU A 221 38.85 11.45 5.52
CA GLU A 221 37.69 10.66 5.97
C GLU A 221 37.37 9.49 5.05
N ILE A 222 37.27 9.73 3.74
CA ILE A 222 36.86 8.69 2.77
C ILE A 222 38.02 8.08 1.99
N GLY A 223 39.17 8.73 1.94
CA GLY A 223 40.34 8.38 1.14
C GLY A 223 40.39 9.12 -0.21
N GLU A 224 41.60 9.43 -0.68
CA GLU A 224 41.84 10.17 -1.96
C GLU A 224 41.22 9.47 -3.17
N GLU A 225 41.31 8.13 -3.24
CA GLU A 225 40.77 7.33 -4.33
C GLU A 225 39.24 7.51 -4.45
N PHE A 226 38.52 7.37 -3.34
CA PHE A 226 37.06 7.56 -3.31
C PHE A 226 36.65 8.99 -3.58
N LYS A 227 37.44 9.97 -3.13
CA LYS A 227 37.18 11.38 -3.43
C LYS A 227 37.33 11.67 -4.91
N SER A 228 38.41 11.19 -5.54
CA SER A 228 38.63 11.35 -6.99
C SER A 228 37.51 10.68 -7.79
N GLN A 229 37.16 9.43 -7.47
CA GLN A 229 36.05 8.72 -8.10
C GLN A 229 34.74 9.48 -7.96
N LEU A 230 34.41 9.97 -6.76
CA LEU A 230 33.20 10.75 -6.51
C LEU A 230 33.14 12.00 -7.37
N MET A 231 34.25 12.74 -7.52
CA MET A 231 34.32 13.94 -8.35
C MET A 231 34.05 13.62 -9.83
N ASP A 232 34.66 12.54 -10.36
CA ASP A 232 34.44 12.09 -11.73
C ASP A 232 32.97 11.67 -11.95
N GLU A 233 32.39 10.96 -11.00
CA GLU A 233 30.98 10.53 -11.06
C GLU A 233 29.99 11.72 -10.97
N ILE A 234 30.28 12.73 -10.14
CA ILE A 234 29.49 13.98 -10.07
C ILE A 234 29.49 14.69 -11.41
N GLU A 235 30.65 14.83 -12.06
CA GLU A 235 30.76 15.47 -13.38
C GLU A 235 29.92 14.75 -14.43
N LEU A 236 29.91 13.40 -14.42
CA LEU A 236 29.07 12.59 -15.29
C LEU A 236 27.58 12.80 -14.99
N LEU A 237 27.21 12.81 -13.72
CA LEU A 237 25.81 13.02 -13.30
C LEU A 237 25.29 14.41 -13.69
N ASP A 238 26.08 15.45 -13.51
CA ASP A 238 25.69 16.82 -13.85
C ASP A 238 25.53 17.00 -15.38
N GLY A 239 26.19 16.17 -16.17
CA GLY A 239 26.04 16.15 -17.62
C GLY A 239 24.94 15.26 -18.18
N ALA A 240 24.53 14.22 -17.45
CA ALA A 240 23.68 13.15 -17.99
C ALA A 240 22.34 12.96 -17.25
N SER A 241 22.24 13.33 -15.96
CA SER A 241 21.00 13.12 -15.20
C SER A 241 19.99 14.24 -15.44
N ALA A 242 18.69 13.89 -15.33
CA ALA A 242 17.63 14.90 -15.32
C ALA A 242 17.70 15.77 -14.06
N ASP A 243 17.34 17.05 -14.21
CA ASP A 243 17.13 17.95 -13.08
C ASP A 243 15.82 17.62 -12.35
N PHE A 244 15.77 17.93 -11.07
CA PHE A 244 14.54 17.74 -10.29
C PHE A 244 13.45 18.69 -10.78
N ASP A 245 12.33 18.10 -11.20
CA ASP A 245 11.11 18.80 -11.62
C ASP A 245 9.91 18.13 -10.97
N LEU A 246 9.26 18.83 -10.05
CA LEU A 246 8.14 18.31 -9.28
C LEU A 246 6.89 18.04 -10.14
N ASP A 247 6.69 18.81 -11.22
CA ASP A 247 5.59 18.58 -12.15
C ASP A 247 5.77 17.26 -12.92
N LEU A 248 7.00 16.94 -13.32
CA LEU A 248 7.33 15.67 -13.95
C LEU A 248 7.19 14.49 -12.97
N VAL A 249 7.59 14.69 -11.71
CA VAL A 249 7.39 13.69 -10.64
C VAL A 249 5.91 13.41 -10.44
N THR A 250 5.08 14.44 -10.37
CA THR A 250 3.62 14.31 -10.21
C THR A 250 2.96 13.61 -11.39
N LYS A 251 3.47 13.80 -12.60
CA LYS A 251 2.98 13.11 -13.80
C LYS A 251 3.44 11.66 -13.92
N GLY A 252 4.39 11.22 -13.05
CA GLY A 252 4.99 9.90 -13.13
C GLY A 252 6.02 9.75 -14.27
N GLU A 253 6.58 10.85 -14.74
CA GLU A 253 7.57 10.91 -15.81
C GLU A 253 9.01 10.99 -15.27
N LEU A 254 9.19 11.40 -14.01
CA LEU A 254 10.45 11.52 -13.30
C LEU A 254 10.36 10.90 -11.90
N SER A 255 11.38 10.15 -11.49
CA SER A 255 11.51 9.67 -10.11
C SER A 255 12.78 10.21 -9.47
N PRO A 256 12.69 10.95 -8.36
CA PRO A 256 13.84 11.25 -7.52
C PRO A 256 14.42 9.96 -6.94
N VAL A 257 15.73 9.77 -7.07
CA VAL A 257 16.42 8.54 -6.64
C VAL A 257 17.36 8.84 -5.49
N PHE A 258 17.29 7.98 -4.48
CA PHE A 258 18.14 8.02 -3.30
C PHE A 258 18.82 6.68 -3.10
N PHE A 259 20.08 6.70 -2.71
CA PHE A 259 20.87 5.52 -2.38
C PHE A 259 21.12 5.47 -0.88
N GLY A 260 21.11 4.26 -0.32
CA GLY A 260 21.39 4.09 1.09
C GLY A 260 21.33 2.65 1.58
N SER A 261 21.37 2.50 2.90
CA SER A 261 21.20 1.23 3.58
C SER A 261 20.29 1.41 4.79
N ALA A 262 19.09 0.89 4.71
CA ALA A 262 18.16 0.90 5.83
C ALA A 262 18.71 0.12 7.04
N LEU A 263 19.48 -0.95 6.81
CA LEU A 263 20.03 -1.77 7.90
C LEU A 263 21.04 -0.98 8.74
N THR A 264 21.90 -0.20 8.10
CA THR A 264 23.01 0.53 8.73
C THR A 264 22.71 2.01 8.97
N ASN A 265 21.51 2.50 8.63
CA ASN A 265 21.03 3.89 8.68
C ASN A 265 21.67 4.86 7.68
N PHE A 266 22.45 4.39 6.70
CA PHE A 266 23.07 5.25 5.71
C PHE A 266 22.01 5.88 4.78
N GLY A 267 22.00 7.20 4.69
CA GLY A 267 21.16 7.96 3.77
C GLY A 267 19.65 7.93 4.08
N VAL A 268 19.23 7.32 5.19
CA VAL A 268 17.79 7.15 5.51
C VAL A 268 17.19 8.45 6.04
N GLU A 269 17.86 9.12 6.97
CA GLU A 269 17.36 10.39 7.53
C GLU A 269 17.36 11.47 6.47
N THR A 270 18.43 11.61 5.70
CA THR A 270 18.54 12.53 4.58
C THR A 270 17.44 12.30 3.55
N PHE A 271 17.19 11.02 3.20
CA PHE A 271 16.07 10.67 2.35
C PHE A 271 14.75 11.19 2.90
N LEU A 272 14.45 10.93 4.18
CA LEU A 272 13.20 11.37 4.80
C LEU A 272 13.06 12.90 4.75
N GLN A 273 14.11 13.64 5.07
CA GLN A 273 14.13 15.11 5.04
C GLN A 273 13.87 15.68 3.64
N HIS A 274 14.53 15.14 2.62
CA HIS A 274 14.31 15.56 1.23
C HIS A 274 12.93 15.16 0.74
N PHE A 275 12.51 13.93 1.00
CA PHE A 275 11.21 13.41 0.62
C PHE A 275 10.06 14.28 1.15
N LEU A 276 10.11 14.66 2.43
CA LEU A 276 9.07 15.52 3.04
C LEU A 276 8.99 16.92 2.41
N LYS A 277 10.11 17.47 1.97
CA LYS A 277 10.16 18.76 1.28
C LYS A 277 9.73 18.68 -0.18
N MET A 278 9.96 17.53 -0.84
CA MET A 278 9.65 17.28 -2.24
C MET A 278 8.22 16.78 -2.46
N THR A 279 7.51 16.33 -1.42
CA THR A 279 6.14 15.85 -1.52
C THR A 279 5.12 16.94 -1.23
N TYR A 280 3.95 16.81 -1.82
CA TYR A 280 2.82 17.71 -1.56
C TYR A 280 2.07 17.38 -0.27
N ALA A 281 1.39 18.39 0.26
CA ALA A 281 0.26 18.21 1.14
C ALA A 281 -0.84 17.37 0.44
N PRO A 282 -1.85 16.88 1.17
CA PRO A 282 -2.94 16.14 0.58
C PRO A 282 -3.53 16.83 -0.66
N THR A 283 -3.70 16.06 -1.74
CA THR A 283 -4.20 16.57 -3.02
C THR A 283 -5.69 16.35 -3.17
N ALA A 284 -6.31 17.13 -4.07
CA ALA A 284 -7.73 16.99 -4.40
C ALA A 284 -8.02 15.59 -4.99
N ARG A 285 -9.21 15.05 -4.68
CA ARG A 285 -9.62 13.71 -5.06
C ARG A 285 -10.84 13.73 -5.98
N GLN A 286 -10.83 12.88 -7.00
CA GLN A 286 -11.91 12.76 -7.98
C GLN A 286 -13.16 12.14 -7.35
N SER A 287 -14.31 12.74 -7.64
CA SER A 287 -15.65 12.24 -7.31
C SER A 287 -16.57 12.35 -8.53
N ASP A 288 -17.80 11.86 -8.39
CA ASP A 288 -18.86 11.96 -9.41
C ASP A 288 -19.29 13.40 -9.72
N ILE A 289 -19.03 14.35 -8.81
CA ILE A 289 -19.31 15.79 -9.01
C ILE A 289 -18.05 16.61 -9.36
N GLY A 290 -16.89 15.96 -9.50
CA GLY A 290 -15.59 16.60 -9.79
C GLY A 290 -14.58 16.45 -8.66
N MET A 291 -13.54 17.32 -8.68
CA MET A 291 -12.45 17.25 -7.71
C MET A 291 -12.86 17.84 -6.36
N ILE A 292 -12.67 17.09 -5.29
CA ILE A 292 -12.92 17.54 -3.90
C ILE A 292 -11.64 18.12 -3.32
N ASP A 293 -11.69 19.40 -2.95
CA ASP A 293 -10.56 20.13 -2.36
C ASP A 293 -10.31 19.67 -0.91
N PRO A 294 -9.09 19.23 -0.55
CA PRO A 294 -8.76 18.83 0.82
C PRO A 294 -8.92 19.96 1.85
N PHE A 295 -8.82 21.21 1.43
CA PHE A 295 -8.96 22.39 2.29
C PHE A 295 -10.42 22.83 2.49
N SER A 296 -11.40 22.13 1.91
CA SER A 296 -12.82 22.36 2.19
C SER A 296 -13.12 22.17 3.67
N GLU A 297 -14.05 22.98 4.22
CA GLU A 297 -14.51 22.83 5.60
C GLU A 297 -15.36 21.57 5.80
N ASP A 298 -16.04 21.10 4.76
CA ASP A 298 -16.81 19.88 4.79
C ASP A 298 -15.92 18.66 4.93
N PHE A 299 -16.21 17.83 5.92
CA PHE A 299 -15.54 16.55 6.09
C PHE A 299 -15.96 15.59 4.98
N SER A 300 -14.96 14.93 4.39
CA SER A 300 -15.19 13.75 3.55
C SER A 300 -14.10 12.71 3.75
N ALA A 301 -14.46 11.45 3.62
CA ALA A 301 -13.56 10.32 3.72
C ALA A 301 -14.06 9.15 2.88
N PHE A 302 -13.16 8.24 2.51
CA PHE A 302 -13.54 6.97 1.91
C PHE A 302 -12.92 5.80 2.66
N VAL A 303 -13.63 4.67 2.65
CA VAL A 303 -13.17 3.41 3.25
C VAL A 303 -12.28 2.68 2.26
N PHE A 304 -11.01 2.47 2.60
CA PHE A 304 -10.11 1.72 1.73
C PHE A 304 -9.76 0.32 2.26
N LYS A 305 -10.00 0.07 3.54
CA LYS A 305 -9.69 -1.19 4.19
C LYS A 305 -10.67 -1.49 5.31
N ILE A 306 -11.05 -2.75 5.45
CA ILE A 306 -11.82 -3.27 6.58
C ILE A 306 -11.03 -4.42 7.20
N GLN A 307 -10.96 -4.46 8.51
CA GLN A 307 -10.22 -5.47 9.24
C GLN A 307 -10.99 -5.92 10.47
N ALA A 308 -11.17 -7.24 10.61
CA ALA A 308 -11.86 -7.83 11.74
C ALA A 308 -10.89 -8.63 12.62
N ASN A 309 -11.32 -8.89 13.86
CA ASN A 309 -10.65 -9.79 14.81
C ASN A 309 -9.18 -9.44 15.09
N MET A 310 -8.82 -8.15 15.07
CA MET A 310 -7.47 -7.68 15.42
C MET A 310 -7.10 -8.03 16.86
N ASN A 311 -8.10 -8.16 17.74
CA ASN A 311 -7.91 -8.63 19.11
C ASN A 311 -8.62 -9.98 19.28
N LYS A 312 -7.87 -11.03 19.65
CA LYS A 312 -8.40 -12.40 19.88
C LYS A 312 -9.50 -12.44 20.96
N ASN A 313 -9.49 -11.49 21.89
CA ASN A 313 -10.43 -11.41 23.02
C ASN A 313 -11.67 -10.60 22.70
N HIS A 314 -11.65 -9.78 21.65
CA HIS A 314 -12.76 -8.93 21.24
C HIS A 314 -12.98 -9.13 19.74
N ARG A 315 -14.20 -9.49 19.36
CA ARG A 315 -14.61 -9.58 17.96
C ARG A 315 -14.88 -8.17 17.44
N ASP A 316 -13.84 -7.37 17.31
CA ASP A 316 -13.89 -6.04 16.77
C ASP A 316 -13.75 -6.07 15.23
N ARG A 317 -14.43 -5.16 14.58
CA ARG A 317 -14.30 -4.88 13.15
C ARG A 317 -14.03 -3.38 13.02
N ILE A 318 -12.99 -3.03 12.29
CA ILE A 318 -12.55 -1.65 12.10
C ILE A 318 -12.56 -1.35 10.62
N ALA A 319 -13.18 -0.24 10.25
CA ALA A 319 -13.08 0.36 8.92
C ALA A 319 -12.01 1.46 8.93
N PHE A 320 -10.99 1.30 8.08
CA PHE A 320 -9.96 2.31 7.89
C PHE A 320 -10.38 3.26 6.79
N MET A 321 -10.36 4.54 7.12
CA MET A 321 -10.82 5.62 6.26
C MET A 321 -9.70 6.60 6.01
N ARG A 322 -9.50 7.00 4.75
CA ARG A 322 -8.70 8.15 4.36
C ARG A 322 -9.57 9.39 4.40
N ILE A 323 -9.20 10.39 5.20
CA ILE A 323 -9.83 11.70 5.19
C ILE A 323 -9.37 12.47 3.96
N CYS A 324 -10.32 12.89 3.11
CA CYS A 324 -10.05 13.56 1.85
C CYS A 324 -10.24 15.07 1.93
N SER A 325 -11.14 15.56 2.79
CA SER A 325 -11.37 16.98 3.03
C SER A 325 -11.76 17.27 4.45
N GLY A 326 -11.51 18.48 4.90
CA GLY A 326 -11.98 19.02 6.16
C GLY A 326 -11.33 18.39 7.38
N GLN A 327 -12.09 18.43 8.47
CA GLN A 327 -11.67 17.95 9.79
C GLN A 327 -12.64 16.90 10.32
N PHE A 328 -12.09 15.82 10.83
CA PHE A 328 -12.79 14.86 11.67
C PHE A 328 -12.79 15.35 13.13
N THR A 329 -13.93 15.19 13.81
CA THR A 329 -14.05 15.39 15.26
C THR A 329 -14.75 14.16 15.86
N ALA A 330 -14.26 13.68 16.98
CA ALA A 330 -14.81 12.50 17.65
C ALA A 330 -16.29 12.65 17.93
N GLY A 331 -17.08 11.67 17.52
CA GLY A 331 -18.52 11.64 17.71
C GLY A 331 -19.32 12.48 16.72
N MET A 332 -18.69 13.02 15.67
CA MET A 332 -19.41 13.73 14.61
C MET A 332 -20.38 12.81 13.87
N GLU A 333 -21.46 13.40 13.37
CA GLU A 333 -22.41 12.73 12.49
C GLU A 333 -22.03 12.97 11.03
N VAL A 334 -21.98 11.89 10.25
CA VAL A 334 -21.65 11.93 8.82
C VAL A 334 -22.72 11.18 8.04
N TYR A 335 -22.88 11.54 6.77
CA TYR A 335 -23.74 10.81 5.86
C TYR A 335 -22.94 9.72 5.14
N HIS A 336 -23.39 8.47 5.25
CA HIS A 336 -22.89 7.32 4.52
C HIS A 336 -23.61 7.25 3.18
N VAL A 337 -22.92 7.59 2.10
CA VAL A 337 -23.55 7.86 0.80
C VAL A 337 -24.17 6.58 0.22
N GLN A 338 -23.40 5.51 0.10
CA GLN A 338 -23.87 4.23 -0.43
C GLN A 338 -24.92 3.57 0.45
N GLY A 339 -24.86 3.79 1.77
CA GLY A 339 -25.84 3.29 2.74
C GLY A 339 -27.09 4.15 2.86
N GLY A 340 -27.12 5.35 2.27
CA GLY A 340 -28.28 6.25 2.26
C GLY A 340 -28.73 6.75 3.64
N LYS A 341 -27.82 6.82 4.64
CA LYS A 341 -28.16 7.15 6.03
C LYS A 341 -27.06 7.90 6.75
N SER A 342 -27.48 8.69 7.76
CA SER A 342 -26.53 9.30 8.68
C SER A 342 -26.04 8.30 9.72
N LEU A 343 -24.76 8.40 10.06
CA LEU A 343 -24.07 7.57 11.04
C LEU A 343 -23.23 8.45 11.95
N LYS A 344 -23.10 8.03 13.21
CA LYS A 344 -22.19 8.66 14.14
C LYS A 344 -20.87 7.90 14.14
N LEU A 345 -19.76 8.59 13.84
CA LEU A 345 -18.42 7.99 13.89
C LEU A 345 -18.00 7.83 15.35
N SER A 346 -18.00 6.58 15.82
CA SER A 346 -17.68 6.24 17.20
C SER A 346 -16.31 5.57 17.33
N GLN A 347 -15.65 5.81 18.46
CA GLN A 347 -14.37 5.22 18.83
C GLN A 347 -13.29 5.32 17.74
N PRO A 348 -13.04 6.53 17.21
CA PRO A 348 -12.00 6.70 16.21
C PRO A 348 -10.63 6.39 16.83
N GLN A 349 -9.85 5.60 16.10
CA GLN A 349 -8.52 5.17 16.53
C GLN A 349 -7.51 5.53 15.44
N GLN A 350 -6.33 5.96 15.85
CA GLN A 350 -5.15 6.01 15.01
C GLN A 350 -4.12 5.00 15.51
N MET A 351 -3.39 4.42 14.57
CA MET A 351 -2.29 3.53 14.89
C MET A 351 -1.02 4.37 15.06
N MET A 352 -0.54 4.47 16.30
CA MET A 352 0.71 5.14 16.65
C MET A 352 1.74 4.05 17.00
N ALA A 353 2.55 3.65 16.03
CA ALA A 353 3.53 2.57 16.19
C ALA A 353 2.90 1.29 16.81
N ASP A 354 3.15 1.01 18.09
CA ASP A 354 2.65 -0.19 18.77
C ASP A 354 1.29 -0.01 19.47
N GLU A 355 0.75 1.22 19.53
CA GLU A 355 -0.42 1.53 20.34
C GLU A 355 -1.56 2.15 19.51
N ARG A 356 -2.79 1.78 19.83
CA ARG A 356 -3.99 2.44 19.33
C ARG A 356 -4.31 3.60 20.25
N LYS A 357 -4.34 4.81 19.69
CA LYS A 357 -4.82 6.00 20.42
C LYS A 357 -6.21 6.40 19.93
N ILE A 358 -7.08 6.72 20.89
CA ILE A 358 -8.34 7.41 20.58
C ILE A 358 -7.98 8.80 20.09
N VAL A 359 -8.60 9.21 18.98
CA VAL A 359 -8.32 10.48 18.32
C VAL A 359 -9.52 11.38 18.44
N ASP A 360 -9.32 12.56 19.01
CA ASP A 360 -10.37 13.57 19.12
C ASP A 360 -10.54 14.37 17.82
N LYS A 361 -9.43 14.63 17.12
CA LYS A 361 -9.39 15.40 15.86
C LYS A 361 -8.44 14.76 14.87
N ALA A 362 -8.82 14.76 13.60
CA ALA A 362 -7.98 14.37 12.47
C ALA A 362 -8.35 15.23 11.24
N TYR A 363 -7.49 15.30 10.25
CA TYR A 363 -7.62 16.25 9.13
C TYR A 363 -7.43 15.55 7.79
N ALA A 364 -7.79 16.22 6.70
CA ALA A 364 -7.49 15.74 5.37
C ALA A 364 -6.01 15.31 5.27
N GLY A 365 -5.79 14.12 4.74
CA GLY A 365 -4.48 13.46 4.76
C GLY A 365 -4.35 12.36 5.80
N ASP A 366 -5.02 12.46 6.94
CA ASP A 366 -4.95 11.44 7.98
C ASP A 366 -5.76 10.19 7.63
N ILE A 367 -5.37 9.11 8.28
CA ILE A 367 -6.09 7.85 8.25
C ILE A 367 -6.62 7.57 9.64
N ILE A 368 -7.90 7.27 9.74
CA ILE A 368 -8.56 6.87 10.98
C ILE A 368 -9.19 5.49 10.83
N GLY A 369 -9.14 4.71 11.89
CA GLY A 369 -9.92 3.49 12.03
C GLY A 369 -11.15 3.77 12.88
N VAL A 370 -12.35 3.42 12.40
CA VAL A 370 -13.57 3.53 13.17
C VAL A 370 -14.18 2.16 13.41
N PHE A 371 -14.85 1.98 14.54
CA PHE A 371 -15.60 0.75 14.80
C PHE A 371 -16.66 0.56 13.72
N ASP A 372 -16.66 -0.63 13.11
CA ASP A 372 -17.63 -1.01 12.08
C ASP A 372 -18.63 -2.04 12.62
N PRO A 373 -19.90 -1.67 12.81
CA PRO A 373 -20.94 -2.62 13.18
C PRO A 373 -21.35 -3.56 12.02
N GLY A 374 -20.63 -3.59 10.92
CA GLY A 374 -20.92 -4.38 9.73
C GLY A 374 -21.72 -3.61 8.66
N VAL A 375 -21.58 -2.29 8.64
CA VAL A 375 -22.32 -1.41 7.71
C VAL A 375 -21.44 -0.83 6.60
N TYR A 376 -20.13 -0.82 6.77
CA TYR A 376 -19.22 -0.28 5.78
C TYR A 376 -18.74 -1.34 4.79
N SER A 377 -18.52 -0.89 3.57
CA SER A 377 -17.86 -1.63 2.50
C SER A 377 -16.63 -0.86 2.01
N ILE A 378 -15.66 -1.57 1.42
CA ILE A 378 -14.50 -0.94 0.77
C ILE A 378 -15.01 -0.09 -0.40
N GLY A 379 -14.56 1.17 -0.49
CA GLY A 379 -15.01 2.15 -1.47
C GLY A 379 -16.10 3.09 -0.97
N ASP A 380 -16.71 2.83 0.18
CA ASP A 380 -17.78 3.68 0.71
C ASP A 380 -17.30 5.11 1.00
N THR A 381 -18.15 6.07 0.66
CA THR A 381 -17.94 7.51 0.89
C THR A 381 -18.74 7.99 2.09
N LEU A 382 -18.07 8.77 2.93
CA LEU A 382 -18.69 9.45 4.08
C LEU A 382 -18.46 10.95 3.94
N THR A 383 -19.50 11.75 4.18
CA THR A 383 -19.38 13.22 4.07
C THR A 383 -20.36 13.97 4.96
N THR A 384 -19.97 15.18 5.37
CA THR A 384 -20.86 16.17 5.98
C THR A 384 -21.40 17.16 4.96
N ALA A 385 -20.85 17.17 3.74
CA ALA A 385 -21.28 18.09 2.69
C ALA A 385 -22.79 18.01 2.45
N LYS A 386 -23.39 19.15 2.14
CA LYS A 386 -24.82 19.24 1.86
C LYS A 386 -25.17 18.51 0.56
N ASP A 387 -24.40 18.77 -0.48
CA ASP A 387 -24.49 18.07 -1.76
C ASP A 387 -23.72 16.75 -1.64
N LYS A 388 -24.43 15.63 -1.74
CA LYS A 388 -23.83 14.29 -1.59
C LYS A 388 -23.13 13.91 -2.87
N PHE A 389 -21.99 13.25 -2.72
CA PHE A 389 -21.17 12.77 -3.83
C PHE A 389 -20.51 11.44 -3.46
N GLU A 390 -20.07 10.71 -4.46
CA GLU A 390 -19.30 9.48 -4.30
C GLU A 390 -17.88 9.68 -4.83
N PHE A 391 -16.88 9.28 -4.05
CA PHE A 391 -15.52 9.18 -4.58
C PHE A 391 -15.43 8.07 -5.62
N GLU A 392 -14.53 8.22 -6.59
CA GLU A 392 -14.24 7.17 -7.55
C GLU A 392 -13.93 5.86 -6.80
N GLY A 393 -14.67 4.81 -7.13
CA GLY A 393 -14.60 3.51 -6.46
C GLY A 393 -13.23 2.85 -6.60
N ILE A 394 -12.94 1.93 -5.69
CA ILE A 394 -11.73 1.11 -5.74
C ILE A 394 -12.02 -0.09 -6.64
N PRO A 395 -11.34 -0.24 -7.79
CA PRO A 395 -11.57 -1.38 -8.68
C PRO A 395 -11.25 -2.70 -7.98
N THR A 396 -12.04 -3.72 -8.28
CA THR A 396 -11.80 -5.08 -7.82
C THR A 396 -11.02 -5.83 -8.90
N PHE A 397 -9.87 -6.40 -8.54
CA PHE A 397 -9.08 -7.22 -9.47
C PHE A 397 -9.76 -8.56 -9.74
N ALA A 398 -9.63 -9.04 -10.98
CA ALA A 398 -10.05 -10.37 -11.32
C ALA A 398 -9.17 -11.40 -10.58
N PRO A 399 -9.77 -12.36 -9.84
CA PRO A 399 -9.03 -13.49 -9.32
C PRO A 399 -8.44 -14.36 -10.43
N GLU A 400 -7.28 -14.95 -10.16
CA GLU A 400 -6.56 -15.83 -11.07
C GLU A 400 -6.69 -17.31 -10.65
N HIS A 401 -7.06 -17.57 -9.39
CA HIS A 401 -7.21 -18.92 -8.84
C HIS A 401 -8.55 -19.07 -8.15
N PHE A 402 -9.19 -20.21 -8.36
CA PHE A 402 -10.52 -20.51 -7.84
C PHE A 402 -10.54 -21.83 -7.11
N ALA A 403 -11.25 -21.88 -5.99
CA ALA A 403 -11.49 -23.12 -5.25
C ALA A 403 -12.92 -23.20 -4.73
N ARG A 404 -13.48 -24.41 -4.75
CA ARG A 404 -14.70 -24.74 -4.02
C ARG A 404 -14.35 -24.94 -2.56
N VAL A 405 -15.11 -24.31 -1.68
CA VAL A 405 -14.93 -24.42 -0.24
C VAL A 405 -16.03 -25.27 0.36
N SER A 406 -15.66 -26.35 1.02
CA SER A 406 -16.58 -27.23 1.71
C SER A 406 -16.24 -27.38 3.19
N LEU A 407 -17.29 -27.52 4.00
CA LEU A 407 -17.17 -27.77 5.43
C LEU A 407 -16.76 -29.20 5.73
N VAL A 408 -15.87 -29.38 6.73
CA VAL A 408 -15.57 -30.71 7.28
C VAL A 408 -16.68 -31.13 8.25
N ASP A 409 -17.16 -30.23 9.09
CA ASP A 409 -18.23 -30.46 10.07
C ASP A 409 -19.47 -29.62 9.73
N SER A 410 -20.51 -30.28 9.25
CA SER A 410 -21.77 -29.65 8.84
C SER A 410 -22.50 -28.88 9.97
N MET A 411 -22.24 -29.22 11.23
CA MET A 411 -22.84 -28.53 12.38
C MET A 411 -22.31 -27.09 12.53
N LYS A 412 -21.16 -26.78 11.96
CA LYS A 412 -20.52 -25.45 12.01
C LYS A 412 -20.91 -24.54 10.83
N ARG A 413 -21.96 -24.87 10.07
CA ARG A 413 -22.37 -24.12 8.86
C ARG A 413 -22.58 -22.63 9.13
N LYS A 414 -23.20 -22.26 10.25
CA LYS A 414 -23.43 -20.84 10.59
C LYS A 414 -22.14 -20.05 10.81
N GLN A 415 -21.19 -20.65 11.52
CA GLN A 415 -19.86 -20.07 11.76
C GLN A 415 -19.06 -19.98 10.46
N PHE A 416 -19.16 -21.00 9.60
CA PHE A 416 -18.53 -21.04 8.29
C PHE A 416 -19.01 -19.90 7.40
N VAL A 417 -20.31 -19.78 7.15
CA VAL A 417 -20.88 -18.73 6.31
C VAL A 417 -20.48 -17.36 6.84
N LYS A 418 -20.61 -17.15 8.17
CA LYS A 418 -20.19 -15.91 8.80
C LYS A 418 -18.71 -15.62 8.58
N GLY A 419 -17.83 -16.60 8.79
CA GLY A 419 -16.37 -16.42 8.65
C GLY A 419 -15.95 -16.12 7.22
N VAL A 420 -16.43 -16.91 6.24
CA VAL A 420 -16.10 -16.68 4.83
C VAL A 420 -16.62 -15.33 4.34
N THR A 421 -17.87 -14.98 4.69
CA THR A 421 -18.45 -13.68 4.33
C THR A 421 -17.64 -12.52 4.92
N GLN A 422 -17.25 -12.62 6.19
CA GLN A 422 -16.49 -11.56 6.86
C GLN A 422 -15.09 -11.39 6.25
N ILE A 423 -14.39 -12.51 5.98
CA ILE A 423 -13.07 -12.48 5.33
C ILE A 423 -13.17 -11.93 3.90
N ALA A 424 -14.25 -12.23 3.18
CA ALA A 424 -14.51 -11.65 1.86
C ALA A 424 -14.80 -10.14 1.92
N GLN A 425 -15.55 -9.67 2.92
CA GLN A 425 -15.83 -8.25 3.13
C GLN A 425 -14.56 -7.44 3.49
N GLU A 426 -13.58 -8.09 4.11
CA GLU A 426 -12.25 -7.51 4.33
C GLU A 426 -11.41 -7.46 3.04
N GLY A 427 -11.88 -8.10 1.97
CA GLY A 427 -11.20 -8.17 0.67
C GLY A 427 -10.01 -9.12 0.63
N ALA A 428 -9.83 -10.00 1.63
CA ALA A 428 -8.77 -11.00 1.62
C ALA A 428 -9.00 -12.10 0.57
N ILE A 429 -10.25 -12.30 0.21
CA ILE A 429 -10.73 -13.24 -0.82
C ILE A 429 -11.94 -12.64 -1.52
N GLN A 430 -12.29 -13.15 -2.69
CA GLN A 430 -13.58 -12.90 -3.33
C GLN A 430 -14.47 -14.13 -3.22
N MET A 431 -15.73 -13.92 -2.85
CA MET A 431 -16.69 -15.00 -2.64
C MET A 431 -17.76 -14.98 -3.73
N PHE A 432 -17.98 -16.11 -4.34
CA PHE A 432 -18.98 -16.31 -5.37
C PHE A 432 -19.90 -17.48 -5.01
N GLN A 433 -21.12 -17.41 -5.54
CA GLN A 433 -22.12 -18.48 -5.45
C GLN A 433 -22.55 -18.85 -6.86
N GLU A 434 -23.04 -20.08 -7.04
CA GLU A 434 -23.60 -20.49 -8.30
C GLU A 434 -24.83 -19.67 -8.66
N TYR A 435 -24.92 -19.20 -9.90
CA TYR A 435 -26.07 -18.43 -10.39
C TYR A 435 -27.36 -19.27 -10.26
N LYS A 436 -28.35 -18.72 -9.55
CA LYS A 436 -29.60 -19.44 -9.17
C LYS A 436 -29.38 -20.72 -8.33
N GLY A 437 -28.18 -20.94 -7.83
CA GLY A 437 -27.88 -21.95 -6.84
C GLY A 437 -28.18 -21.47 -5.42
N GLY A 438 -28.27 -22.40 -4.47
CA GLY A 438 -28.35 -22.04 -3.05
C GLY A 438 -26.97 -21.73 -2.46
N MET A 439 -26.90 -21.30 -1.19
CA MET A 439 -25.65 -21.12 -0.43
C MET A 439 -24.92 -22.46 -0.15
N GLU A 440 -25.17 -23.49 -0.93
CA GLU A 440 -24.61 -24.82 -0.69
C GLU A 440 -23.19 -24.95 -1.23
N GLU A 441 -22.89 -24.29 -2.33
CA GLU A 441 -21.57 -24.23 -2.91
C GLU A 441 -21.01 -22.80 -2.86
N ILE A 442 -19.95 -22.60 -2.06
CA ILE A 442 -19.19 -21.37 -2.05
C ILE A 442 -17.94 -21.59 -2.90
N ILE A 443 -17.77 -20.70 -3.89
CA ILE A 443 -16.55 -20.60 -4.69
C ILE A 443 -15.77 -19.39 -4.17
N VAL A 444 -14.49 -19.57 -3.93
CA VAL A 444 -13.58 -18.51 -3.52
C VAL A 444 -12.60 -18.26 -4.64
N GLY A 445 -12.46 -16.99 -5.02
CA GLY A 445 -11.45 -16.52 -5.95
C GLY A 445 -10.37 -15.71 -5.23
N VAL A 446 -9.12 -15.91 -5.63
CA VAL A 446 -7.95 -15.22 -5.07
C VAL A 446 -6.98 -14.84 -6.19
N VAL A 447 -6.19 -13.80 -5.96
CA VAL A 447 -5.13 -13.39 -6.89
C VAL A 447 -3.92 -14.30 -6.77
N GLY A 448 -3.59 -14.75 -5.55
CA GLY A 448 -2.47 -15.64 -5.29
C GLY A 448 -2.82 -16.79 -4.37
N VAL A 449 -2.18 -17.94 -4.58
CA VAL A 449 -2.51 -19.20 -3.89
C VAL A 449 -2.31 -19.17 -2.38
N LEU A 450 -1.39 -18.33 -1.87
CA LEU A 450 -1.19 -18.16 -0.42
C LEU A 450 -2.42 -17.61 0.30
N GLN A 451 -3.30 -16.89 -0.40
CA GLN A 451 -4.56 -16.40 0.18
C GLN A 451 -5.49 -17.55 0.59
N PHE A 452 -5.41 -18.71 -0.07
CA PHE A 452 -6.14 -19.90 0.37
C PHE A 452 -5.64 -20.44 1.72
N ASP A 453 -4.33 -20.41 1.95
CA ASP A 453 -3.75 -20.80 3.24
C ASP A 453 -4.16 -19.82 4.35
N VAL A 454 -4.18 -18.52 4.04
CA VAL A 454 -4.66 -17.48 4.96
C VAL A 454 -6.13 -17.70 5.30
N LEU A 455 -6.97 -17.97 4.30
CA LEU A 455 -8.39 -18.29 4.51
C LEU A 455 -8.57 -19.47 5.45
N LYS A 456 -7.86 -20.57 5.18
CA LYS A 456 -7.93 -21.79 6.00
C LYS A 456 -7.48 -21.53 7.43
N PHE A 457 -6.33 -20.85 7.60
CA PHE A 457 -5.78 -20.48 8.90
C PHE A 457 -6.75 -19.61 9.70
N ARG A 458 -7.32 -18.58 9.08
CA ARG A 458 -8.26 -17.66 9.73
C ARG A 458 -9.57 -18.33 10.13
N LEU A 459 -10.16 -19.14 9.24
CA LEU A 459 -11.39 -19.89 9.56
C LEU A 459 -11.18 -20.86 10.73
N GLU A 460 -10.03 -21.52 10.80
CA GLU A 460 -9.71 -22.42 11.90
C GLU A 460 -9.48 -21.69 13.22
N ASN A 461 -8.66 -20.62 13.22
CA ASN A 461 -8.23 -19.96 14.44
C ASN A 461 -9.19 -18.88 14.95
N GLU A 462 -9.93 -18.20 14.06
CA GLU A 462 -10.85 -17.13 14.44
C GLU A 462 -12.31 -17.60 14.58
N TYR A 463 -12.71 -18.59 13.77
CA TYR A 463 -14.11 -19.07 13.72
C TYR A 463 -14.27 -20.51 14.19
N ASN A 464 -13.17 -21.20 14.49
CA ASN A 464 -13.15 -22.63 14.87
C ASN A 464 -13.83 -23.53 13.83
N VAL A 465 -13.55 -23.28 12.54
CA VAL A 465 -14.11 -23.96 11.39
C VAL A 465 -13.01 -24.60 10.55
N GLN A 466 -13.11 -25.90 10.31
CA GLN A 466 -12.23 -26.61 9.39
C GLN A 466 -12.90 -26.76 8.01
N ILE A 467 -12.13 -26.47 6.97
CA ILE A 467 -12.57 -26.52 5.57
C ILE A 467 -11.71 -27.45 4.72
N ARG A 468 -12.29 -27.87 3.62
CA ARG A 468 -11.58 -28.48 2.49
C ARG A 468 -11.67 -27.53 1.29
N LEU A 469 -10.55 -27.39 0.61
CA LEU A 469 -10.43 -26.61 -0.63
C LEU A 469 -10.24 -27.58 -1.79
N GLU A 470 -11.09 -27.47 -2.79
CA GLU A 470 -10.98 -28.19 -4.05
C GLU A 470 -10.69 -27.16 -5.16
N ASN A 471 -9.49 -27.19 -5.72
CA ASN A 471 -9.11 -26.29 -6.79
C ASN A 471 -9.99 -26.50 -8.02
N LEU A 472 -10.46 -25.40 -8.59
CA LEU A 472 -11.26 -25.39 -9.80
C LEU A 472 -10.38 -25.00 -11.00
N PRO A 473 -10.69 -25.45 -12.22
CA PRO A 473 -9.85 -25.23 -13.39
C PRO A 473 -10.03 -23.86 -14.04
N TYR A 474 -10.68 -22.93 -13.37
CA TYR A 474 -10.92 -21.58 -13.91
C TYR A 474 -9.68 -20.70 -13.67
N GLU A 475 -9.37 -19.92 -14.71
CA GLU A 475 -8.27 -18.94 -14.68
C GLU A 475 -8.76 -17.51 -14.95
N HIS A 476 -9.98 -17.36 -15.46
CA HIS A 476 -10.55 -16.07 -15.82
C HIS A 476 -11.95 -15.89 -15.26
N ILE A 477 -12.24 -14.66 -14.84
CA ILE A 477 -13.58 -14.21 -14.49
C ILE A 477 -13.89 -12.96 -15.31
N ARG A 478 -15.16 -12.80 -15.70
CA ARG A 478 -15.64 -11.60 -16.42
C ARG A 478 -16.95 -11.14 -15.81
N TRP A 479 -17.05 -9.83 -15.60
CA TRP A 479 -18.28 -9.16 -15.23
C TRP A 479 -19.12 -8.90 -16.46
N ILE A 480 -20.44 -9.04 -16.34
CA ILE A 480 -21.38 -8.69 -17.40
C ILE A 480 -21.72 -7.21 -17.22
N GLU A 481 -21.14 -6.34 -18.06
CA GLU A 481 -21.30 -4.90 -17.93
C GLU A 481 -22.73 -4.45 -18.20
N ASN A 482 -23.35 -5.02 -19.22
CA ASN A 482 -24.73 -4.72 -19.63
C ASN A 482 -25.75 -5.75 -19.11
N LYS A 483 -25.63 -6.15 -17.85
CA LYS A 483 -26.47 -7.16 -17.19
C LYS A 483 -27.97 -6.88 -17.24
N ASP A 484 -28.34 -5.60 -17.33
CA ASP A 484 -29.73 -5.16 -17.37
C ASP A 484 -30.34 -5.22 -18.78
N GLU A 485 -29.51 -5.37 -19.82
CA GLU A 485 -29.89 -5.43 -21.23
C GLU A 485 -29.89 -6.88 -21.76
N VAL A 486 -29.09 -7.77 -21.16
CA VAL A 486 -28.96 -9.17 -21.57
C VAL A 486 -29.61 -10.12 -20.56
N ASN A 487 -30.27 -11.15 -21.07
CA ASN A 487 -30.79 -12.21 -20.22
C ASN A 487 -29.68 -13.21 -19.86
N VAL A 488 -29.18 -13.12 -18.62
CA VAL A 488 -28.10 -13.98 -18.12
C VAL A 488 -28.41 -15.48 -18.25
N ASP A 489 -29.69 -15.88 -18.17
CA ASP A 489 -30.09 -17.27 -18.30
C ASP A 489 -29.78 -17.84 -19.69
N THR A 490 -29.95 -17.02 -20.71
CA THR A 490 -29.79 -17.42 -22.11
C THR A 490 -28.36 -17.31 -22.62
N ILE A 491 -27.42 -16.76 -21.84
CA ILE A 491 -26.02 -16.69 -22.25
C ILE A 491 -25.50 -18.12 -22.54
N ASN A 492 -25.05 -18.32 -23.78
CA ASN A 492 -24.59 -19.58 -24.31
C ASN A 492 -23.06 -19.56 -24.44
N GLY A 493 -22.37 -20.28 -23.56
CA GLY A 493 -20.91 -20.41 -23.56
C GLY A 493 -20.42 -21.79 -23.94
N THR A 494 -19.18 -22.08 -23.59
CA THR A 494 -18.59 -23.41 -23.64
C THR A 494 -19.16 -24.29 -22.50
N SER A 495 -19.09 -25.61 -22.64
CA SER A 495 -19.64 -26.54 -21.64
C SER A 495 -19.02 -26.42 -20.24
N ASP A 496 -17.84 -25.83 -20.18
CA ASP A 496 -17.01 -25.63 -18.99
C ASP A 496 -17.16 -24.20 -18.40
N MET A 497 -17.86 -23.28 -19.08
CA MET A 497 -18.20 -21.98 -18.54
C MET A 497 -19.17 -22.11 -17.35
N LYS A 498 -18.89 -21.42 -16.25
CA LYS A 498 -19.78 -21.40 -15.08
C LYS A 498 -20.34 -20.00 -14.83
N LYS A 499 -21.66 -19.91 -14.62
CA LYS A 499 -22.33 -18.68 -14.21
C LYS A 499 -22.34 -18.59 -12.70
N VAL A 500 -21.87 -17.49 -12.15
CA VAL A 500 -21.81 -17.22 -10.71
C VAL A 500 -22.34 -15.83 -10.38
N VAL A 501 -22.60 -15.59 -9.11
CA VAL A 501 -22.94 -14.26 -8.57
C VAL A 501 -21.97 -13.90 -7.47
N ASP A 502 -21.63 -12.61 -7.40
CA ASP A 502 -20.84 -12.06 -6.30
C ASP A 502 -21.71 -11.81 -5.04
N MET A 503 -21.09 -11.27 -3.99
CA MET A 503 -21.79 -10.95 -2.74
C MET A 503 -22.86 -9.87 -2.88
N LYS A 504 -22.81 -9.04 -3.94
CA LYS A 504 -23.81 -7.99 -4.26
C LYS A 504 -24.91 -8.51 -5.18
N GLY A 505 -24.84 -9.77 -5.62
CA GLY A 505 -25.78 -10.38 -6.54
C GLY A 505 -25.52 -10.07 -8.01
N ASN A 506 -24.37 -9.50 -8.35
CA ASN A 506 -24.00 -9.26 -9.74
C ASN A 506 -23.64 -10.58 -10.42
N PRO A 507 -24.17 -10.85 -11.62
CA PRO A 507 -23.83 -12.04 -12.38
C PRO A 507 -22.44 -11.92 -13.05
N LEU A 508 -21.68 -13.02 -13.00
CA LEU A 508 -20.35 -13.13 -13.59
C LEU A 508 -20.20 -14.47 -14.29
N LEU A 509 -19.21 -14.56 -15.15
CA LEU A 509 -18.86 -15.77 -15.87
C LEU A 509 -17.42 -16.20 -15.54
N LEU A 510 -17.25 -17.48 -15.18
CA LEU A 510 -15.95 -18.13 -14.99
C LEU A 510 -15.57 -18.90 -16.26
N PHE A 511 -14.30 -18.80 -16.66
CA PHE A 511 -13.75 -19.42 -17.84
C PHE A 511 -12.42 -20.13 -17.54
N ILE A 512 -12.16 -21.21 -18.25
CA ILE A 512 -10.89 -21.96 -18.15
C ILE A 512 -9.77 -21.26 -18.91
N ASN A 513 -10.08 -20.59 -20.03
CA ASN A 513 -9.09 -19.91 -20.88
C ASN A 513 -9.72 -18.79 -21.71
N GLU A 514 -8.86 -17.98 -22.35
CA GLU A 514 -9.31 -16.86 -23.20
C GLU A 514 -10.12 -17.28 -24.42
N TRP A 515 -9.84 -18.46 -24.99
CA TRP A 515 -10.62 -18.97 -26.12
C TRP A 515 -12.10 -19.15 -25.74
N SER A 516 -12.38 -19.66 -24.53
CA SER A 516 -13.76 -19.81 -24.02
C SER A 516 -14.48 -18.46 -23.88
N ILE A 517 -13.75 -17.39 -23.57
CA ILE A 517 -14.29 -16.02 -23.52
C ILE A 517 -14.71 -15.57 -24.92
N GLY A 518 -13.81 -15.70 -25.91
CA GLY A 518 -14.08 -15.37 -27.30
C GLY A 518 -15.30 -16.12 -27.86
N MET A 519 -15.36 -17.44 -27.66
CA MET A 519 -16.50 -18.27 -28.08
C MET A 519 -17.83 -17.87 -27.43
N THR A 520 -17.78 -17.39 -26.19
CA THR A 520 -19.00 -16.90 -25.51
C THR A 520 -19.47 -15.58 -26.09
N LEU A 521 -18.56 -14.66 -26.39
CA LEU A 521 -18.89 -13.40 -27.06
C LEU A 521 -19.45 -13.64 -28.45
N ASP A 522 -18.85 -14.53 -29.26
CA ASP A 522 -19.30 -14.87 -30.61
C ASP A 522 -20.72 -15.50 -30.66
N ARG A 523 -21.13 -16.17 -29.57
CA ARG A 523 -22.44 -16.83 -29.46
C ARG A 523 -23.55 -15.96 -28.89
N ASN A 524 -23.20 -14.77 -28.36
CA ASN A 524 -24.17 -13.91 -27.69
C ASN A 524 -24.01 -12.47 -28.17
N ASP A 525 -24.74 -12.14 -29.22
CA ASP A 525 -24.75 -10.79 -29.80
C ASP A 525 -25.14 -9.74 -28.74
N GLY A 526 -24.34 -8.70 -28.61
CA GLY A 526 -24.57 -7.60 -27.69
C GLY A 526 -24.11 -7.87 -26.23
N LEU A 527 -23.53 -9.02 -25.92
CA LEU A 527 -22.95 -9.29 -24.60
C LEU A 527 -21.64 -8.49 -24.44
N VAL A 528 -21.53 -7.70 -23.36
CA VAL A 528 -20.33 -6.95 -23.01
C VAL A 528 -19.73 -7.51 -21.73
N LEU A 529 -18.47 -7.98 -21.84
CA LEU A 529 -17.71 -8.54 -20.72
C LEU A 529 -16.52 -7.65 -20.37
N THR A 530 -16.29 -7.43 -19.07
CA THR A 530 -15.15 -6.66 -18.56
C THR A 530 -14.30 -7.47 -17.59
N GLU A 531 -13.01 -7.10 -17.46
CA GLU A 531 -12.07 -7.69 -16.52
C GLU A 531 -12.15 -7.08 -15.12
N PHE A 532 -12.84 -5.97 -14.98
CA PHE A 532 -12.94 -5.21 -13.75
C PHE A 532 -14.40 -5.05 -13.33
N GLY A 533 -14.69 -5.39 -12.07
CA GLY A 533 -15.97 -5.02 -11.46
C GLY A 533 -15.99 -3.51 -11.18
N ARG A 534 -17.03 -2.82 -11.63
CA ARG A 534 -17.35 -1.48 -11.11
C ARG A 534 -18.08 -1.67 -9.78
N ASN A 535 -17.49 -1.16 -8.70
CA ASN A 535 -18.14 -1.17 -7.39
C ASN A 535 -19.27 -0.17 -7.32
#